data_e590df9de1de33e2a09ddc34ca7527c6
#
_entry.id   e590df9de1de33e2a09ddc34ca7527c6
#
_cell.length_a   1.000
_cell.length_b   1.000
_cell.length_c   1.000
_cell.angle_alpha   90.00
_cell.angle_beta   90.00
_cell.angle_gamma   90.00
#
_symmetry.space_group_name_H-M   'P 1'
#
loop_
_entity.id
_entity.type
_entity.pdbx_description
1 polymer ?
#
loop_
_entity_poly.entity_id
_entity_poly.type
_entity_poly.pdbx_seq_one_letter_code
_entity_poly.pdbx_strand_id
1 'polypeptide(L)'
;MIVTSEKNTKMVVFTIFVFFILSYNNVILSVSALSNDNSEGVVDQFGIKEIYPTKPGGREWFLNSDDPRSDGIFFITSDKNITRQSDGSWLINSSEVRMNVDTPPGTPEWKNVEITGYAKILSVIDLNKETDLAWFARSGRHSNESPCEGTGLIGGIHTDGTVEWKKEILFREGYTDGRAKDKVVVDPIIGRWIGWKVVMYNINNNSAVKMESYIDNKNTNYWVQVTNLTDNGGWSAKSSDEKFYSANCDRPKDYIITNGGPIVTFRSDNIVWDFRDLSAREIQPSTHTG
;
A
#
# COMPACT_ATOMS: atom_id res chain seq x y z
N MET A 1 51.64 23.19 -73.85
CA MET A 1 51.36 24.30 -72.92
C MET A 1 49.90 24.12 -72.49
N ILE A 2 49.74 23.36 -71.42
CA ILE A 2 48.40 22.99 -70.92
C ILE A 2 48.32 23.50 -69.50
N VAL A 3 47.46 24.49 -69.27
CA VAL A 3 47.01 24.83 -67.91
C VAL A 3 45.53 25.10 -68.05
N THR A 4 44.74 24.28 -67.48
CA THR A 4 43.42 24.62 -66.95
C THR A 4 42.64 23.34 -66.63
N SER A 5 42.38 23.05 -65.42
CA SER A 5 41.19 22.25 -65.04
C SER A 5 41.10 21.82 -63.56
N GLU A 6 41.85 22.50 -62.67
CA GLU A 6 41.73 22.11 -61.26
C GLU A 6 40.81 22.99 -60.38
N LYS A 7 40.31 24.11 -60.89
CA LYS A 7 39.49 25.01 -60.06
C LYS A 7 37.98 24.72 -60.02
N ASN A 8 37.46 24.00 -61.02
CA ASN A 8 35.98 23.80 -61.07
C ASN A 8 35.52 22.51 -60.37
N THR A 9 36.39 21.56 -60.11
CA THR A 9 36.01 20.29 -59.46
C THR A 9 35.87 20.44 -57.95
N LYS A 10 36.57 21.37 -57.32
CA LYS A 10 36.48 21.58 -55.86
C LYS A 10 35.20 22.34 -55.45
N MET A 11 34.63 23.17 -56.30
CA MET A 11 33.43 23.93 -55.98
C MET A 11 32.15 23.07 -56.08
N VAL A 12 32.12 22.12 -56.98
CA VAL A 12 30.98 21.19 -57.16
C VAL A 12 30.88 20.21 -56.01
N VAL A 13 32.02 19.74 -55.46
CA VAL A 13 32.01 18.78 -54.31
C VAL A 13 31.57 19.46 -53.03
N PHE A 14 31.90 20.75 -52.85
CA PHE A 14 31.48 21.50 -51.64
C PHE A 14 29.99 21.82 -51.60
N THR A 15 29.38 22.08 -52.76
CA THR A 15 27.95 22.38 -52.86
C THR A 15 27.08 21.11 -52.63
N ILE A 16 27.53 19.95 -53.08
CA ILE A 16 26.82 18.67 -52.84
C ILE A 16 26.90 18.24 -51.37
N PHE A 17 28.04 18.52 -50.70
CA PHE A 17 28.20 18.17 -49.29
C PHE A 17 27.32 19.04 -48.36
N VAL A 18 27.12 20.30 -48.65
CA VAL A 18 26.25 21.22 -47.87
C VAL A 18 24.79 20.83 -48.02
N PHE A 19 24.36 20.41 -49.22
CA PHE A 19 22.98 19.94 -49.41
C PHE A 19 22.67 18.60 -48.74
N PHE A 20 23.65 17.71 -48.59
CA PHE A 20 23.47 16.46 -47.89
C PHE A 20 23.42 16.64 -46.36
N ILE A 21 24.15 17.60 -45.80
CA ILE A 21 24.10 17.87 -44.34
C ILE A 21 22.78 18.54 -43.96
N LEU A 22 22.21 19.39 -44.78
CA LEU A 22 20.94 20.03 -44.53
C LEU A 22 19.72 19.10 -44.67
N SER A 23 19.84 18.06 -45.51
CA SER A 23 18.78 17.04 -45.63
C SER A 23 18.81 16.03 -44.49
N TYR A 24 19.95 15.80 -43.88
CA TYR A 24 20.07 14.85 -42.75
C TYR A 24 19.56 15.42 -41.41
N ASN A 25 19.62 16.75 -41.23
CA ASN A 25 19.11 17.39 -40.02
C ASN A 25 17.59 17.52 -39.95
N ASN A 26 16.88 17.36 -41.06
CA ASN A 26 15.42 17.37 -41.07
C ASN A 26 14.75 16.01 -40.90
N VAL A 27 15.53 14.92 -40.95
CA VAL A 27 14.99 13.55 -40.76
C VAL A 27 15.11 13.08 -39.28
N ILE A 28 15.95 13.73 -38.47
CA ILE A 28 16.14 13.38 -37.05
C ILE A 28 15.07 14.00 -36.14
N LEU A 29 14.30 14.96 -36.63
CA LEU A 29 13.26 15.67 -35.81
C LEU A 29 11.86 15.03 -35.87
N SER A 30 11.68 13.91 -36.58
CA SER A 30 10.37 13.25 -36.69
C SER A 30 10.29 11.84 -36.10
N VAL A 31 11.28 11.41 -35.31
CA VAL A 31 11.28 10.06 -34.69
C VAL A 31 11.16 10.12 -33.15
N SER A 32 10.85 11.25 -32.57
CA SER A 32 10.69 11.37 -31.11
C SER A 32 9.23 11.51 -30.64
N ALA A 33 8.32 10.77 -31.23
CA ALA A 33 6.93 10.68 -30.74
C ALA A 33 6.30 9.31 -31.04
N LEU A 34 7.05 8.27 -30.83
CA LEU A 34 6.46 6.99 -30.47
C LEU A 34 6.81 6.79 -29.00
N SER A 35 6.01 7.37 -28.13
CA SER A 35 5.93 6.93 -26.76
C SER A 35 5.53 5.46 -26.81
N ASN A 36 6.50 4.57 -26.66
CA ASN A 36 6.21 3.23 -26.18
C ASN A 36 5.55 3.41 -24.83
N ASP A 37 4.23 3.42 -24.81
CA ASP A 37 3.42 3.25 -23.62
C ASP A 37 3.48 1.77 -23.19
N ASN A 38 4.69 1.25 -23.05
CA ASN A 38 5.02 0.09 -22.25
C ASN A 38 5.28 0.60 -20.84
N SER A 39 4.28 1.16 -20.19
CA SER A 39 4.29 1.26 -18.74
C SER A 39 4.07 -0.15 -18.17
N GLU A 40 5.09 -1.00 -18.24
CA GLU A 40 5.25 -2.02 -17.21
C GLU A 40 5.29 -1.22 -15.91
N GLY A 41 4.18 -1.30 -15.13
CA GLY A 41 4.06 -0.53 -13.89
C GLY A 41 5.25 -0.87 -13.00
N VAL A 42 5.73 0.11 -12.23
CA VAL A 42 6.80 -0.09 -11.26
C VAL A 42 6.41 -1.25 -10.34
N VAL A 43 7.34 -2.15 -10.07
CA VAL A 43 7.15 -3.29 -9.18
C VAL A 43 8.09 -3.16 -7.98
N ASP A 44 7.64 -3.70 -6.85
CA ASP A 44 8.41 -3.74 -5.62
C ASP A 44 9.48 -4.87 -5.62
N GLN A 45 10.16 -5.06 -4.48
CA GLN A 45 11.20 -6.08 -4.31
C GLN A 45 10.68 -7.51 -4.58
N PHE A 46 9.40 -7.79 -4.37
CA PHE A 46 8.77 -9.09 -4.65
C PHE A 46 8.26 -9.22 -6.09
N GLY A 47 8.47 -8.20 -6.93
CA GLY A 47 7.93 -8.14 -8.28
C GLY A 47 6.44 -7.80 -8.31
N ILE A 48 5.88 -7.29 -7.22
CA ILE A 48 4.46 -6.93 -7.10
C ILE A 48 4.25 -5.51 -7.58
N LYS A 49 3.26 -5.31 -8.45
CA LYS A 49 2.93 -3.99 -9.02
C LYS A 49 2.59 -3.00 -7.92
N GLU A 50 3.24 -1.86 -7.94
CA GLU A 50 2.94 -0.70 -7.09
C GLU A 50 1.70 0.04 -7.60
N ILE A 51 0.87 0.55 -6.68
CA ILE A 51 -0.23 1.45 -7.04
C ILE A 51 0.29 2.88 -7.15
N TYR A 52 1.11 3.27 -6.19
CA TYR A 52 1.78 4.58 -6.18
C TYR A 52 3.29 4.39 -6.03
N PRO A 53 4.09 5.27 -6.64
CA PRO A 53 5.54 5.19 -6.49
C PRO A 53 5.95 5.39 -5.05
N THR A 54 7.03 4.72 -4.66
CA THR A 54 7.69 4.99 -3.38
C THR A 54 8.16 6.44 -3.34
N LYS A 55 7.92 7.10 -2.23
CA LYS A 55 8.38 8.47 -1.98
C LYS A 55 9.92 8.52 -2.09
N PRO A 56 10.51 9.50 -2.79
CA PRO A 56 11.97 9.65 -2.84
C PRO A 56 12.58 9.72 -1.43
N GLY A 57 13.47 8.77 -1.12
CA GLY A 57 14.04 8.60 0.22
C GLY A 57 13.04 8.10 1.28
N GLY A 58 11.86 7.67 0.85
CA GLY A 58 10.86 7.04 1.70
C GLY A 58 11.30 5.64 2.12
N ARG A 59 10.70 5.20 3.21
CA ARG A 59 11.00 3.89 3.79
C ARG A 59 10.18 2.80 3.11
N GLU A 60 10.84 1.66 2.92
CA GLU A 60 10.23 0.42 2.49
C GLU A 60 10.60 -0.68 3.48
N TRP A 61 9.64 -1.53 3.76
CA TRP A 61 9.82 -2.74 4.55
C TRP A 61 9.26 -3.93 3.77
N PHE A 62 10.01 -5.01 3.77
CA PHE A 62 9.66 -6.27 3.12
C PHE A 62 9.89 -7.41 4.08
N LEU A 63 8.93 -8.32 4.19
CA LEU A 63 9.04 -9.51 5.00
C LEU A 63 10.29 -10.31 4.61
N ASN A 64 11.12 -10.68 5.59
CA ASN A 64 12.17 -11.66 5.35
C ASN A 64 11.53 -13.05 5.16
N SER A 65 11.49 -13.51 3.91
CA SER A 65 10.85 -14.79 3.56
C SER A 65 11.60 -16.00 4.08
N ASP A 66 12.90 -15.89 4.40
CA ASP A 66 13.70 -16.99 4.93
C ASP A 66 13.45 -17.20 6.42
N ASP A 67 13.37 -16.12 7.18
CA ASP A 67 13.02 -16.12 8.60
C ASP A 67 12.37 -14.79 9.01
N PRO A 68 11.03 -14.71 9.03
CA PRO A 68 10.33 -13.50 9.42
C PRO A 68 10.67 -12.97 10.82
N ARG A 69 11.10 -13.87 11.73
CA ARG A 69 11.43 -13.50 13.11
C ARG A 69 12.83 -12.94 13.28
N SER A 70 13.67 -13.04 12.26
CA SER A 70 15.03 -12.47 12.28
C SER A 70 15.04 -10.95 12.07
N ASP A 71 13.92 -10.36 11.65
CA ASP A 71 13.78 -8.93 11.44
C ASP A 71 13.56 -8.22 12.79
N GLY A 72 14.47 -7.33 13.17
CA GLY A 72 14.46 -6.63 14.45
C GLY A 72 13.33 -5.59 14.60
N ILE A 73 12.56 -5.30 13.56
CA ILE A 73 11.42 -4.37 13.60
C ILE A 73 10.07 -5.05 13.30
N PHE A 74 10.08 -6.35 13.02
CA PHE A 74 8.88 -7.13 12.80
C PHE A 74 8.57 -8.01 14.00
N PHE A 75 7.37 -7.88 14.56
CA PHE A 75 6.95 -8.58 15.77
C PHE A 75 5.59 -9.24 15.57
N ILE A 76 5.50 -10.49 16.01
CA ILE A 76 4.22 -11.22 16.09
C ILE A 76 3.76 -11.18 17.54
N THR A 77 2.61 -10.55 17.83
CA THR A 77 2.13 -10.26 19.19
C THR A 77 1.53 -11.45 19.94
N SER A 78 1.51 -12.61 19.34
CA SER A 78 1.15 -13.84 20.05
C SER A 78 2.35 -14.77 20.05
N ASP A 79 2.53 -15.55 21.13
CA ASP A 79 3.54 -16.61 21.22
C ASP A 79 3.30 -17.75 20.21
N LYS A 80 2.51 -17.48 19.18
CA LYS A 80 2.08 -18.48 18.22
C LYS A 80 3.14 -18.72 17.19
N ASN A 81 3.37 -20.02 16.96
CA ASN A 81 4.34 -20.46 15.99
C ASN A 81 3.83 -20.19 14.57
N ILE A 82 4.64 -19.51 13.82
CA ILE A 82 4.55 -19.55 12.36
C ILE A 82 5.30 -20.77 11.88
N THR A 83 4.79 -21.43 10.85
CA THR A 83 5.39 -22.63 10.28
C THR A 83 5.60 -22.43 8.79
N ARG A 84 6.86 -22.60 8.34
CA ARG A 84 7.19 -22.50 6.91
C ARG A 84 6.54 -23.65 6.15
N GLN A 85 5.90 -23.33 5.03
CA GLN A 85 5.28 -24.29 4.15
C GLN A 85 6.22 -24.70 3.01
N SER A 86 5.91 -25.80 2.32
CA SER A 86 6.73 -26.31 1.22
C SER A 86 6.80 -25.37 0.00
N ASP A 87 5.82 -24.48 -0.16
CA ASP A 87 5.78 -23.48 -1.22
C ASP A 87 6.51 -22.17 -0.83
N GLY A 88 7.14 -22.13 0.34
CA GLY A 88 7.87 -20.97 0.86
C GLY A 88 7.01 -19.97 1.64
N SER A 89 5.69 -20.14 1.67
CA SER A 89 4.79 -19.35 2.51
C SER A 89 4.91 -19.71 3.99
N TRP A 90 4.25 -18.91 4.84
CA TRP A 90 4.22 -19.11 6.29
C TRP A 90 2.80 -19.29 6.78
N LEU A 91 2.56 -20.40 7.49
CA LEU A 91 1.29 -20.71 8.13
C LEU A 91 1.22 -20.06 9.51
N ILE A 92 0.07 -19.48 9.83
CA ILE A 92 -0.28 -19.07 11.18
C ILE A 92 -1.68 -19.59 11.56
N ASN A 93 -1.80 -20.13 12.79
CA ASN A 93 -3.05 -20.62 13.34
C ASN A 93 -3.32 -19.89 14.65
N SER A 94 -4.20 -18.93 14.63
CA SER A 94 -4.54 -18.15 15.82
C SER A 94 -5.90 -17.47 15.69
N SER A 95 -6.62 -17.43 16.82
CA SER A 95 -7.90 -16.72 16.92
C SER A 95 -7.76 -15.20 16.77
N GLU A 96 -6.60 -14.66 17.08
CA GLU A 96 -6.24 -13.26 16.86
C GLU A 96 -4.73 -13.16 16.72
N VAL A 97 -4.28 -12.52 15.66
CA VAL A 97 -2.86 -12.28 15.40
C VAL A 97 -2.65 -10.84 14.96
N ARG A 98 -1.64 -10.21 15.52
CA ARG A 98 -1.08 -8.94 15.04
C ARG A 98 0.37 -9.16 14.66
N MET A 99 0.72 -8.86 13.43
CA MET A 99 2.09 -8.82 12.94
C MET A 99 2.44 -7.35 12.71
N ASN A 100 3.24 -6.81 13.59
CA ASN A 100 3.58 -5.37 13.62
C ASN A 100 4.92 -5.12 12.96
N VAL A 101 4.98 -4.05 12.18
CA VAL A 101 6.22 -3.48 11.64
C VAL A 101 6.43 -2.14 12.33
N ASP A 102 7.39 -2.09 13.23
CA ASP A 102 7.64 -0.91 14.03
C ASP A 102 8.51 0.11 13.28
N THR A 103 8.36 1.36 13.63
CA THR A 103 9.25 2.42 13.17
C THR A 103 10.51 2.41 14.02
N PRO A 104 11.72 2.30 13.41
CA PRO A 104 12.95 2.46 14.16
C PRO A 104 13.02 3.82 14.88
N PRO A 105 13.54 3.87 16.12
CA PRO A 105 13.68 5.11 16.86
C PRO A 105 14.36 6.23 16.05
N GLY A 106 13.79 7.44 16.07
CA GLY A 106 14.34 8.60 15.37
C GLY A 106 14.04 8.66 13.87
N THR A 107 13.27 7.72 13.33
CA THR A 107 12.79 7.78 11.94
C THR A 107 11.36 8.32 11.87
N PRO A 108 10.94 8.90 10.73
CA PRO A 108 9.57 9.35 10.53
C PRO A 108 8.55 8.21 10.70
N GLU A 109 7.39 8.54 11.25
CA GLU A 109 6.27 7.61 11.39
C GLU A 109 5.62 7.27 10.04
N TRP A 110 4.96 6.12 9.96
CA TRP A 110 4.19 5.69 8.81
C TRP A 110 2.96 6.59 8.61
N LYS A 111 2.92 7.33 7.51
CA LYS A 111 1.86 8.32 7.25
C LYS A 111 1.13 8.08 5.93
N ASN A 112 1.82 8.27 4.81
CA ASN A 112 1.27 7.96 3.48
C ASN A 112 1.86 6.62 3.06
N VAL A 113 1.04 5.59 3.02
CA VAL A 113 1.55 4.22 2.90
C VAL A 113 0.72 3.36 1.96
N GLU A 114 1.39 2.44 1.30
CA GLU A 114 0.83 1.27 0.65
C GLU A 114 1.28 0.04 1.43
N ILE A 115 0.33 -0.79 1.84
CA ILE A 115 0.53 -2.04 2.58
C ILE A 115 0.04 -3.18 1.70
N THR A 116 0.90 -4.15 1.44
CA THR A 116 0.64 -5.23 0.49
C THR A 116 0.93 -6.58 1.12
N GLY A 117 0.24 -7.62 0.70
CA GLY A 117 0.58 -9.01 0.99
C GLY A 117 -0.35 -9.99 0.32
N TYR A 118 0.09 -11.23 0.25
CA TYR A 118 -0.70 -12.34 -0.22
C TYR A 118 -1.11 -13.23 0.92
N ALA A 119 -2.36 -13.67 0.91
CA ALA A 119 -2.96 -14.52 1.91
C ALA A 119 -3.74 -15.68 1.27
N LYS A 120 -3.73 -16.84 1.93
CA LYS A 120 -4.57 -17.98 1.62
C LYS A 120 -5.22 -18.47 2.90
N ILE A 121 -6.50 -18.16 3.07
CA ILE A 121 -7.27 -18.62 4.24
C ILE A 121 -7.56 -20.10 4.06
N LEU A 122 -7.17 -20.91 5.03
CA LEU A 122 -7.36 -22.36 5.00
C LEU A 122 -8.65 -22.79 5.68
N SER A 123 -8.97 -22.15 6.81
CA SER A 123 -10.20 -22.43 7.55
C SER A 123 -10.56 -21.29 8.52
N VAL A 124 -11.82 -21.27 8.93
CA VAL A 124 -12.35 -20.46 10.02
C VAL A 124 -12.27 -21.26 11.32
N ILE A 125 -11.88 -20.62 12.42
CA ILE A 125 -11.73 -21.26 13.73
C ILE A 125 -13.10 -21.39 14.45
N ASP A 126 -13.88 -20.31 14.46
CA ASP A 126 -15.21 -20.26 15.08
C ASP A 126 -16.19 -19.54 14.14
N LEU A 127 -17.17 -20.26 13.61
CA LEU A 127 -18.15 -19.76 12.65
C LEU A 127 -19.11 -18.68 13.21
N ASN A 128 -19.11 -18.48 14.53
CA ASN A 128 -19.96 -17.48 15.18
C ASN A 128 -19.25 -16.14 15.40
N LYS A 129 -18.00 -16.02 15.01
CA LYS A 129 -17.20 -14.80 15.16
C LYS A 129 -16.88 -14.17 13.82
N GLU A 130 -16.65 -12.87 13.84
CA GLU A 130 -16.14 -12.14 12.70
C GLU A 130 -14.79 -12.72 12.26
N THR A 131 -14.61 -12.81 10.93
CA THR A 131 -13.42 -13.38 10.31
C THR A 131 -12.87 -12.40 9.29
N ASP A 132 -11.67 -11.90 9.51
CA ASP A 132 -11.07 -10.96 8.58
C ASP A 132 -9.54 -11.05 8.50
N LEU A 133 -9.04 -10.46 7.42
CA LEU A 133 -7.69 -9.94 7.29
C LEU A 133 -7.79 -8.43 7.32
N ALA A 134 -7.15 -7.79 8.27
CA ALA A 134 -7.19 -6.35 8.45
C ALA A 134 -5.77 -5.77 8.46
N TRP A 135 -5.46 -4.90 7.50
CA TRP A 135 -4.18 -4.23 7.47
C TRP A 135 -4.36 -2.76 7.75
N PHE A 136 -3.47 -2.22 8.57
CA PHE A 136 -3.62 -0.86 9.03
C PHE A 136 -2.29 -0.17 9.33
N ALA A 137 -2.33 1.15 9.28
CA ALA A 137 -1.23 2.04 9.61
C ALA A 137 -1.75 3.30 10.31
N ARG A 138 -0.81 4.19 10.59
CA ARG A 138 -1.02 5.36 11.45
C ARG A 138 -1.38 4.94 12.87
N SER A 139 -0.92 3.72 13.22
CA SER A 139 -1.20 3.06 14.48
C SER A 139 -0.20 3.47 15.54
N GLY A 140 -0.70 3.57 16.77
CA GLY A 140 0.10 3.61 17.97
C GLY A 140 -0.02 2.31 18.77
N ARG A 141 0.43 2.36 20.03
CA ARG A 141 0.30 1.24 20.95
C ARG A 141 -1.17 0.99 21.28
N HIS A 142 -1.57 -0.26 21.19
CA HIS A 142 -2.92 -0.68 21.56
C HIS A 142 -2.91 -1.22 22.99
N SER A 143 -2.82 -0.31 23.97
CA SER A 143 -2.69 -0.68 25.37
C SER A 143 -3.30 0.35 26.32
N ASN A 144 -3.55 -0.09 27.57
CA ASN A 144 -4.07 0.75 28.63
C ASN A 144 -3.08 1.85 29.05
N GLU A 145 -1.78 1.63 28.87
CA GLU A 145 -0.72 2.59 29.18
C GLU A 145 -0.65 3.72 28.17
N SER A 146 -1.31 3.55 27.03
CA SER A 146 -1.34 4.53 25.94
C SER A 146 -2.77 4.76 25.45
N PRO A 147 -3.69 5.20 26.34
CA PRO A 147 -5.13 5.26 26.03
C PRO A 147 -5.49 6.21 24.89
N CYS A 148 -4.64 7.19 24.60
CA CYS A 148 -4.84 8.17 23.53
C CYS A 148 -4.25 7.72 22.18
N GLU A 149 -3.60 6.59 22.14
CA GLU A 149 -3.20 5.95 20.89
C GLU A 149 -4.32 4.99 20.43
N GLY A 150 -4.33 4.65 19.15
CA GLY A 150 -5.31 3.73 18.57
C GLY A 150 -4.71 2.96 17.42
N THR A 151 -5.45 2.02 16.86
CA THR A 151 -4.98 1.22 15.71
C THR A 151 -5.01 1.98 14.39
N GLY A 152 -5.43 3.25 14.39
CA GLY A 152 -5.37 4.11 13.21
C GLY A 152 -6.45 3.81 12.18
N LEU A 153 -6.07 3.72 10.90
CA LEU A 153 -6.95 3.44 9.78
C LEU A 153 -6.80 1.98 9.37
N ILE A 154 -7.93 1.26 9.30
CA ILE A 154 -8.01 -0.18 9.15
C ILE A 154 -8.76 -0.51 7.86
N GLY A 155 -8.10 -1.19 6.92
CA GLY A 155 -8.73 -1.73 5.70
C GLY A 155 -8.82 -3.25 5.79
N GLY A 156 -10.05 -3.77 5.86
CA GLY A 156 -10.34 -5.18 6.05
C GLY A 156 -10.97 -5.86 4.83
N ILE A 157 -10.72 -7.16 4.70
CA ILE A 157 -11.41 -8.07 3.80
C ILE A 157 -11.85 -9.31 4.60
N HIS A 158 -13.12 -9.69 4.46
CA HIS A 158 -13.72 -10.83 5.16
C HIS A 158 -13.70 -12.09 4.30
N THR A 159 -13.87 -13.24 4.96
CA THR A 159 -13.84 -14.55 4.29
C THR A 159 -14.92 -14.73 3.23
N ASP A 160 -16.02 -14.01 3.32
CA ASP A 160 -17.13 -14.00 2.37
C ASP A 160 -16.91 -13.07 1.16
N GLY A 161 -15.78 -12.36 1.11
CA GLY A 161 -15.44 -11.43 0.05
C GLY A 161 -16.00 -10.02 0.23
N THR A 162 -16.57 -9.71 1.39
CA THR A 162 -16.93 -8.33 1.76
C THR A 162 -15.70 -7.55 2.22
N VAL A 163 -15.75 -6.22 2.11
CA VAL A 163 -14.66 -5.33 2.52
C VAL A 163 -15.18 -4.20 3.38
N GLU A 164 -14.33 -3.69 4.26
CA GLU A 164 -14.66 -2.52 5.07
C GLU A 164 -13.45 -1.66 5.38
N TRP A 165 -13.74 -0.41 5.75
CA TRP A 165 -12.81 0.48 6.41
C TRP A 165 -13.35 0.86 7.78
N LYS A 166 -12.51 0.77 8.79
CA LYS A 166 -12.74 1.26 10.15
C LYS A 166 -11.64 2.24 10.55
N LYS A 167 -11.87 3.03 11.56
CA LYS A 167 -10.80 3.72 12.28
C LYS A 167 -10.96 3.54 13.79
N GLU A 168 -9.85 3.48 14.47
CA GLU A 168 -9.76 3.55 15.91
C GLU A 168 -8.98 4.81 16.29
N ILE A 169 -9.69 5.80 16.81
CA ILE A 169 -9.15 7.11 17.17
C ILE A 169 -8.34 7.03 18.46
N LEU A 170 -8.83 6.25 19.40
CA LEU A 170 -8.28 6.01 20.74
C LEU A 170 -8.34 4.52 21.05
N PHE A 171 -7.45 4.04 21.91
CA PHE A 171 -7.47 2.64 22.37
C PHE A 171 -8.78 2.23 23.01
N ARG A 172 -9.38 3.10 23.82
CA ARG A 172 -10.68 2.84 24.44
C ARG A 172 -11.77 3.66 23.77
N GLU A 173 -12.88 2.99 23.41
CA GLU A 173 -14.08 3.63 22.89
C GLU A 173 -13.87 4.46 21.60
N GLY A 174 -12.72 4.27 20.91
CA GLY A 174 -12.35 5.04 19.72
C GLY A 174 -12.77 4.44 18.39
N TYR A 175 -13.39 3.27 18.35
CA TYR A 175 -13.81 2.61 17.11
C TYR A 175 -15.02 3.30 16.46
N THR A 176 -14.93 3.45 15.15
CA THR A 176 -16.06 3.94 14.31
C THR A 176 -16.89 2.76 13.78
N ASP A 177 -18.07 3.07 13.21
CA ASP A 177 -18.73 2.10 12.33
C ASP A 177 -17.93 1.88 11.05
N GLY A 178 -18.08 0.69 10.45
CA GLY A 178 -17.45 0.36 9.19
C GLY A 178 -18.00 1.19 8.03
N ARG A 179 -17.13 1.63 7.12
CA ARG A 179 -17.50 2.20 5.81
C ARG A 179 -17.15 1.21 4.71
N ALA A 180 -17.87 1.28 3.59
CA ALA A 180 -17.89 0.26 2.52
C ALA A 180 -18.31 -1.13 3.01
N LYS A 181 -18.78 -1.24 4.25
CA LYS A 181 -19.28 -2.46 4.85
C LYS A 181 -20.38 -3.09 3.96
N ASP A 182 -20.45 -4.42 4.00
CA ASP A 182 -21.41 -5.23 3.24
C ASP A 182 -21.27 -5.16 1.71
N LYS A 183 -20.21 -4.51 1.19
CA LYS A 183 -19.89 -4.55 -0.22
C LYS A 183 -19.13 -5.83 -0.55
N VAL A 184 -19.81 -6.80 -1.15
CA VAL A 184 -19.16 -7.98 -1.75
C VAL A 184 -18.40 -7.52 -2.99
N VAL A 185 -17.09 -7.71 -3.01
CA VAL A 185 -16.21 -7.29 -4.11
C VAL A 185 -15.61 -8.46 -4.86
N VAL A 186 -15.69 -9.65 -4.28
CA VAL A 186 -15.15 -10.88 -4.81
C VAL A 186 -15.90 -12.08 -4.22
N ASP A 187 -15.88 -13.23 -4.88
CA ASP A 187 -16.36 -14.49 -4.33
C ASP A 187 -15.59 -14.85 -3.05
N PRO A 188 -16.18 -15.68 -2.17
CA PRO A 188 -15.52 -16.11 -0.93
C PRO A 188 -14.06 -16.52 -1.14
N ILE A 189 -13.19 -16.04 -0.24
CA ILE A 189 -11.74 -16.09 -0.43
C ILE A 189 -11.06 -17.30 0.22
N ILE A 190 -11.81 -18.17 0.89
CA ILE A 190 -11.27 -19.38 1.52
C ILE A 190 -10.70 -20.35 0.48
N GLY A 191 -9.56 -20.97 0.78
CA GLY A 191 -8.95 -22.04 -0.01
C GLY A 191 -8.09 -21.59 -1.18
N ARG A 192 -7.94 -20.29 -1.44
CA ARG A 192 -7.18 -19.77 -2.58
C ARG A 192 -6.28 -18.60 -2.18
N TRP A 193 -5.21 -18.40 -2.92
CA TRP A 193 -4.37 -17.23 -2.78
C TRP A 193 -5.08 -15.99 -3.32
N ILE A 194 -5.07 -14.92 -2.53
CA ILE A 194 -5.45 -13.56 -2.93
C ILE A 194 -4.34 -12.59 -2.55
N GLY A 195 -4.17 -11.55 -3.35
CA GLY A 195 -3.42 -10.36 -2.95
C GLY A 195 -4.36 -9.33 -2.36
N TRP A 196 -3.98 -8.71 -1.25
CA TRP A 196 -4.70 -7.61 -0.62
C TRP A 196 -3.79 -6.41 -0.44
N LYS A 197 -4.26 -5.22 -0.86
CA LYS A 197 -3.58 -3.95 -0.63
C LYS A 197 -4.50 -2.95 0.03
N VAL A 198 -3.96 -2.22 0.98
CA VAL A 198 -4.57 -1.00 1.51
C VAL A 198 -3.61 0.17 1.28
N VAL A 199 -4.18 1.28 0.85
CA VAL A 199 -3.43 2.51 0.56
C VAL A 199 -4.10 3.64 1.31
N MET A 200 -3.32 4.44 2.03
CA MET A 200 -3.82 5.60 2.73
C MET A 200 -2.85 6.77 2.62
N TYR A 201 -3.37 7.94 2.29
CA TYR A 201 -2.56 9.14 2.17
C TYR A 201 -3.35 10.42 2.41
N ASN A 202 -2.65 11.46 2.86
CA ASN A 202 -3.25 12.76 3.09
C ASN A 202 -3.51 13.49 1.79
N ILE A 203 -4.63 14.18 1.73
CA ILE A 203 -5.04 15.07 0.65
C ILE A 203 -5.44 16.43 1.22
N ASN A 204 -5.77 17.40 0.35
CA ASN A 204 -6.29 18.72 0.72
C ASN A 204 -5.42 19.41 1.79
N ASN A 205 -4.12 19.53 1.55
CA ASN A 205 -3.17 20.12 2.50
C ASN A 205 -3.21 19.49 3.90
N ASN A 206 -3.32 18.17 3.97
CA ASN A 206 -3.42 17.37 5.19
C ASN A 206 -4.71 17.60 6.01
N SER A 207 -5.79 18.05 5.40
CA SER A 207 -7.08 18.19 6.09
C SER A 207 -8.02 16.99 5.89
N ALA A 208 -7.67 16.06 5.02
CA ALA A 208 -8.43 14.85 4.75
C ALA A 208 -7.51 13.67 4.44
N VAL A 209 -8.05 12.45 4.51
CA VAL A 209 -7.32 11.22 4.21
C VAL A 209 -8.03 10.44 3.12
N LYS A 210 -7.30 10.09 2.07
CA LYS A 210 -7.73 9.14 1.05
C LYS A 210 -7.42 7.73 1.50
N MET A 211 -8.37 6.81 1.29
CA MET A 211 -8.29 5.41 1.67
C MET A 211 -8.76 4.56 0.50
N GLU A 212 -7.91 3.69 0.04
CA GLU A 212 -8.17 2.83 -1.12
C GLU A 212 -7.78 1.40 -0.79
N SER A 213 -8.55 0.44 -1.30
CA SER A 213 -8.13 -0.95 -1.25
C SER A 213 -8.20 -1.61 -2.61
N TYR A 214 -7.31 -2.58 -2.82
CA TYR A 214 -7.15 -3.29 -4.07
C TYR A 214 -7.04 -4.79 -3.80
N ILE A 215 -7.56 -5.59 -4.71
CA ILE A 215 -7.47 -7.04 -4.67
C ILE A 215 -6.83 -7.60 -5.94
N ASP A 216 -5.89 -8.52 -5.79
CA ASP A 216 -5.50 -9.48 -6.82
C ASP A 216 -6.21 -10.81 -6.55
N ASN A 217 -7.37 -10.97 -7.15
CA ASN A 217 -8.27 -12.09 -6.91
C ASN A 217 -7.75 -13.43 -7.47
N LYS A 218 -6.81 -13.39 -8.38
CA LYS A 218 -6.32 -14.58 -9.12
C LYS A 218 -4.84 -14.87 -8.87
N ASN A 219 -4.19 -14.13 -7.99
CA ASN A 219 -2.75 -14.25 -7.74
C ASN A 219 -1.91 -14.09 -9.03
N THR A 220 -2.25 -13.07 -9.81
CA THR A 220 -1.66 -12.78 -11.14
C THR A 220 -0.95 -11.44 -11.20
N ASN A 221 -0.83 -10.76 -10.07
CA ASN A 221 -0.31 -9.39 -9.99
C ASN A 221 -1.17 -8.35 -10.74
N TYR A 222 -2.45 -8.69 -10.97
CA TYR A 222 -3.45 -7.78 -11.54
C TYR A 222 -4.36 -7.24 -10.44
N TRP A 223 -4.16 -5.97 -10.10
CA TRP A 223 -4.81 -5.31 -8.97
C TRP A 223 -6.04 -4.53 -9.40
N VAL A 224 -7.18 -4.85 -8.81
CA VAL A 224 -8.46 -4.18 -9.04
C VAL A 224 -8.81 -3.34 -7.81
N GLN A 225 -9.07 -2.05 -8.00
CA GLN A 225 -9.54 -1.18 -6.94
C GLN A 225 -10.96 -1.57 -6.52
N VAL A 226 -11.14 -1.88 -5.25
CA VAL A 226 -12.45 -2.31 -4.70
C VAL A 226 -13.07 -1.28 -3.77
N THR A 227 -12.29 -0.42 -3.15
CA THR A 227 -12.77 0.75 -2.40
C THR A 227 -12.00 2.01 -2.76
N ASN A 228 -12.68 3.15 -2.61
CA ASN A 228 -12.13 4.47 -2.83
C ASN A 228 -12.90 5.46 -1.95
N LEU A 229 -12.40 5.71 -0.75
CA LEU A 229 -13.07 6.51 0.29
C LEU A 229 -12.23 7.73 0.66
N THR A 230 -12.90 8.71 1.27
CA THR A 230 -12.24 9.87 1.85
C THR A 230 -12.79 10.11 3.26
N ASP A 231 -11.89 10.22 4.23
CA ASP A 231 -12.22 10.76 5.55
C ASP A 231 -11.93 12.27 5.55
N ASN A 232 -12.99 13.05 5.51
CA ASN A 232 -12.97 14.52 5.58
C ASN A 232 -13.81 15.03 6.76
N GLY A 233 -14.00 14.20 7.79
CA GLY A 233 -14.82 14.47 8.96
C GLY A 233 -16.18 13.77 8.94
N GLY A 234 -16.93 13.90 10.04
CA GLY A 234 -18.26 13.28 10.18
C GLY A 234 -18.23 11.75 10.27
N TRP A 235 -17.07 11.17 10.55
CA TRP A 235 -16.91 9.72 10.81
C TRP A 235 -16.51 9.50 12.25
N SER A 236 -17.51 9.49 13.11
CA SER A 236 -17.35 9.53 14.56
C SER A 236 -17.21 8.14 15.18
N ALA A 237 -16.52 8.08 16.32
CA ALA A 237 -16.51 6.89 17.17
C ALA A 237 -17.93 6.53 17.62
N LYS A 238 -18.22 5.22 17.76
CA LYS A 238 -19.56 4.68 18.11
C LYS A 238 -19.98 4.96 19.53
N SER A 239 -19.02 5.00 20.44
CA SER A 239 -19.26 5.14 21.87
C SER A 239 -20.06 6.41 22.20
N SER A 240 -20.71 6.46 23.37
CA SER A 240 -21.31 7.69 23.86
C SER A 240 -20.25 8.77 24.11
N ASP A 241 -20.67 10.03 24.12
CA ASP A 241 -19.74 11.16 24.39
C ASP A 241 -19.07 11.02 25.75
N GLU A 242 -19.82 10.65 26.77
CA GLU A 242 -19.32 10.41 28.11
C GLU A 242 -18.17 9.40 28.13
N LYS A 243 -18.36 8.25 27.46
CA LYS A 243 -17.33 7.19 27.39
C LYS A 243 -16.13 7.62 26.59
N PHE A 244 -16.34 8.20 25.40
CA PHE A 244 -15.22 8.62 24.54
C PHE A 244 -14.35 9.67 25.22
N TYR A 245 -14.96 10.72 25.77
CA TYR A 245 -14.24 11.80 26.39
C TYR A 245 -13.69 11.45 27.77
N SER A 246 -14.13 10.34 28.40
CA SER A 246 -13.51 9.85 29.64
C SER A 246 -12.04 9.47 29.50
N ALA A 247 -11.57 9.20 28.28
CA ALA A 247 -10.15 8.93 28.00
C ALA A 247 -9.26 10.18 28.12
N ASN A 248 -9.86 11.38 28.15
CA ASN A 248 -9.17 12.68 28.29
C ASN A 248 -8.02 12.89 27.30
N CYS A 249 -8.23 12.57 26.02
CA CYS A 249 -7.20 12.57 24.99
C CYS A 249 -7.21 13.82 24.09
N ASP A 250 -8.02 14.81 24.39
CA ASP A 250 -8.12 16.08 23.65
C ASP A 250 -8.32 15.89 22.12
N ARG A 251 -9.18 14.94 21.77
CA ARG A 251 -9.54 14.64 20.38
C ARG A 251 -11.05 14.61 20.21
N PRO A 252 -11.62 15.18 19.12
CA PRO A 252 -13.02 15.04 18.79
C PRO A 252 -13.35 13.60 18.37
N LYS A 253 -14.60 13.18 18.55
CA LYS A 253 -15.06 11.83 18.17
C LYS A 253 -14.94 11.53 16.68
N ASP A 254 -14.95 12.55 15.83
CA ASP A 254 -14.79 12.45 14.38
C ASP A 254 -13.37 12.82 13.92
N TYR A 255 -12.40 12.72 14.81
CA TYR A 255 -11.01 13.04 14.52
C TYR A 255 -10.53 12.41 13.22
N ILE A 256 -10.02 13.24 12.29
CA ILE A 256 -9.42 12.79 11.05
C ILE A 256 -7.96 12.41 11.34
N ILE A 257 -7.60 11.14 11.20
CA ILE A 257 -6.26 10.64 11.51
C ILE A 257 -5.28 11.03 10.39
N THR A 258 -4.88 12.30 10.36
CA THR A 258 -3.94 12.85 9.37
C THR A 258 -2.48 12.76 9.79
N ASN A 259 -2.20 12.44 11.04
CA ASN A 259 -0.85 12.17 11.56
C ASN A 259 -0.34 10.81 11.09
N GLY A 260 0.97 10.60 11.17
CA GLY A 260 1.57 9.28 11.10
C GLY A 260 1.37 8.49 12.39
N GLY A 261 1.84 7.26 12.38
CA GLY A 261 1.96 6.42 13.56
C GLY A 261 3.17 5.49 13.46
N PRO A 262 3.71 5.04 14.58
CA PRO A 262 4.93 4.24 14.61
C PRO A 262 4.77 2.82 14.06
N ILE A 263 3.54 2.32 13.89
CA ILE A 263 3.28 0.91 13.62
C ILE A 263 2.45 0.73 12.34
N VAL A 264 2.86 -0.20 11.50
CA VAL A 264 2.04 -0.85 10.47
C VAL A 264 1.70 -2.25 10.96
N THR A 265 0.47 -2.70 10.78
CA THR A 265 0.04 -4.02 11.26
C THR A 265 -0.67 -4.81 10.17
N PHE A 266 -0.31 -6.07 10.08
CA PHE A 266 -1.05 -7.12 9.41
C PHE A 266 -1.78 -7.95 10.47
N ARG A 267 -3.10 -7.88 10.49
CA ARG A 267 -3.93 -8.56 11.47
C ARG A 267 -4.78 -9.62 10.81
N SER A 268 -5.03 -10.70 11.54
CA SER A 268 -6.07 -11.66 11.21
C SER A 268 -6.89 -12.01 12.44
N ASP A 269 -8.17 -12.17 12.24
CA ASP A 269 -9.10 -12.59 13.28
C ASP A 269 -9.78 -13.90 12.89
N ASN A 270 -9.72 -14.87 13.81
CA ASN A 270 -10.50 -16.11 13.80
C ASN A 270 -10.30 -17.01 12.56
N ILE A 271 -9.11 -16.98 11.96
CA ILE A 271 -8.76 -17.77 10.77
C ILE A 271 -7.42 -18.50 10.93
N VAL A 272 -7.30 -19.62 10.21
CA VAL A 272 -6.02 -20.27 9.92
C VAL A 272 -5.63 -19.90 8.50
N TRP A 273 -4.43 -19.39 8.29
CA TRP A 273 -4.04 -18.89 6.97
C TRP A 273 -2.54 -18.94 6.69
N ASP A 274 -2.21 -19.07 5.43
CA ASP A 274 -0.86 -18.89 4.91
C ASP A 274 -0.67 -17.44 4.46
N PHE A 275 0.55 -16.90 4.65
CA PHE A 275 0.93 -15.58 4.16
C PHE A 275 2.30 -15.58 3.47
N ARG A 276 2.48 -14.61 2.57
CA ARG A 276 3.76 -14.34 1.91
C ARG A 276 3.78 -12.92 1.37
N ASP A 277 4.96 -12.45 1.00
CA ASP A 277 5.18 -11.18 0.31
C ASP A 277 4.54 -9.97 1.01
N LEU A 278 4.61 -9.95 2.36
CA LEU A 278 4.12 -8.81 3.12
C LEU A 278 5.08 -7.63 2.96
N SER A 279 4.56 -6.46 2.65
CA SER A 279 5.34 -5.24 2.52
C SER A 279 4.59 -3.99 2.98
N ALA A 280 5.35 -2.98 3.39
CA ALA A 280 4.85 -1.65 3.68
C ALA A 280 5.80 -0.62 3.06
N ARG A 281 5.27 0.36 2.33
CA ARG A 281 6.06 1.37 1.63
C ARG A 281 5.51 2.77 1.90
N GLU A 282 6.39 3.74 2.17
CA GLU A 282 6.02 5.15 2.14
C GLU A 282 5.84 5.61 0.70
N ILE A 283 4.66 6.09 0.36
CA ILE A 283 4.30 6.46 -0.99
C ILE A 283 4.24 7.97 -1.19
N GLN A 284 4.42 8.37 -2.44
CA GLN A 284 4.11 9.71 -2.93
C GLN A 284 3.04 9.61 -4.02
N PRO A 285 1.75 9.70 -3.67
CA PRO A 285 0.70 9.76 -4.67
C PRO A 285 0.92 10.95 -5.60
N SER A 286 0.68 10.76 -6.89
CA SER A 286 0.73 11.87 -7.83
C SER A 286 -0.28 12.93 -7.42
N THR A 287 0.17 14.17 -7.30
CA THR A 287 -0.71 15.33 -7.08
C THR A 287 -1.47 15.65 -8.38
N HIS A 288 -2.36 14.78 -8.79
CA HIS A 288 -3.37 15.20 -9.76
C HIS A 288 -4.42 15.99 -8.98
N THR A 289 -4.24 17.30 -8.99
CA THR A 289 -5.33 18.24 -8.73
C THR A 289 -6.39 17.97 -9.80
N GLY A 290 -7.47 17.24 -9.40
CA GLY A 290 -8.68 17.19 -10.19
C GLY A 290 -9.42 18.52 -10.18
#